data_69ec9a213dca320cfa334e9d804dc360
#
_entry.id   69ec9a213dca320cfa334e9d804dc360
#
_cell.length_a   1.000
_cell.length_b   1.000
_cell.length_c   1.000
_cell.angle_alpha   90.00
_cell.angle_beta   90.00
_cell.angle_gamma   90.00
#
_symmetry.space_group_name_H-M   'P 1'
#
loop_
_entity.id
_entity.type
_entity.pdbx_description
1 polymer ?
#
loop_
_entity_poly.entity_id
_entity_poly.type
_entity_poly.pdbx_seq_one_letter_code
_entity_poly.pdbx_strand_id
1 'polypeptide(L)'
;TGAVMAKVASTPGSIGYVSLDVLDDTVKALKLEGVEPTAENIKAGNYFLSRPFVMATKGEISEQSEPVQALFDYLSSAEGKDLISSIGLITVD
;
A
#
# COMPACT_ATOMS: atom_id res chain seq x y z
N THR A 1 -1.52 3.24 -12.19
CA THR A 1 -0.64 2.12 -11.80
C THR A 1 -0.83 0.90 -12.70
N GLY A 2 -2.07 0.50 -12.97
CA GLY A 2 -2.33 -0.61 -13.88
C GLY A 2 -1.78 -0.36 -15.28
N ALA A 3 -1.88 0.86 -15.78
CA ALA A 3 -1.37 1.23 -17.09
C ALA A 3 0.16 1.15 -17.15
N VAL A 4 0.85 1.55 -16.09
CA VAL A 4 2.32 1.44 -16.00
C VAL A 4 2.73 -0.02 -16.02
N MET A 5 2.08 -0.86 -15.24
CA MET A 5 2.38 -2.29 -15.17
C MET A 5 2.16 -2.99 -16.52
N ALA A 6 1.05 -2.69 -17.20
CA ALA A 6 0.76 -3.24 -18.51
C ALA A 6 1.81 -2.81 -19.55
N LYS A 7 2.25 -1.57 -19.50
CA LYS A 7 3.27 -1.06 -20.40
C LYS A 7 4.61 -1.75 -20.19
N VAL A 8 5.01 -1.96 -18.94
CA VAL A 8 6.24 -2.68 -18.59
C VAL A 8 6.14 -4.13 -19.07
N ALA A 9 5.00 -4.79 -18.83
CA ALA A 9 4.80 -6.18 -19.24
C ALA A 9 4.93 -6.37 -20.77
N SER A 10 4.52 -5.36 -21.55
CA SER A 10 4.55 -5.43 -23.02
C SER A 10 5.81 -4.87 -23.64
N THR A 11 6.74 -4.32 -22.86
CA THR A 11 7.95 -3.65 -23.38
C THR A 11 9.20 -4.30 -22.79
N PRO A 12 9.82 -5.26 -23.50
CA PRO A 12 11.05 -5.89 -23.02
C PRO A 12 12.15 -4.88 -22.71
N GLY A 13 12.83 -5.08 -21.59
CA GLY A 13 13.93 -4.21 -21.16
C GLY A 13 13.47 -2.93 -20.45
N SER A 14 12.17 -2.75 -20.24
CA SER A 14 11.65 -1.58 -19.54
C SER A 14 11.62 -1.80 -18.02
N ILE A 15 11.55 -0.69 -17.30
CA ILE A 15 11.38 -0.68 -15.85
C ILE A 15 10.30 0.34 -15.48
N GLY A 16 9.54 0.05 -14.46
CA GLY A 16 8.48 0.93 -13.99
C GLY A 16 8.26 0.77 -12.47
N TYR A 17 7.21 1.38 -11.99
CA TYR A 17 6.86 1.31 -10.58
C TYR A 17 5.36 1.04 -10.44
N VAL A 18 4.98 0.44 -9.33
CA VAL A 18 3.60 0.07 -9.05
C VAL A 18 3.42 -0.09 -7.55
N SER A 19 2.20 0.14 -7.07
CA SER A 19 1.87 -0.14 -5.66
C SER A 19 1.79 -1.65 -5.43
N LEU A 20 2.17 -2.09 -4.24
CA LEU A 20 2.20 -3.51 -3.90
C LEU A 20 0.84 -4.20 -4.07
N ASP A 21 -0.24 -3.49 -3.80
CA ASP A 21 -1.60 -4.03 -3.87
C ASP A 21 -2.07 -4.39 -5.28
N VAL A 22 -1.43 -3.83 -6.32
CA VAL A 22 -1.79 -4.12 -7.72
C VAL A 22 -0.74 -4.96 -8.45
N LEU A 23 0.36 -5.28 -7.78
CA LEU A 23 1.43 -6.11 -8.36
C LEU A 23 0.92 -7.53 -8.63
N ASP A 24 1.21 -8.06 -9.82
CA ASP A 24 0.85 -9.42 -10.21
C ASP A 24 2.00 -10.11 -10.98
N ASP A 25 1.71 -11.30 -11.50
CA ASP A 25 2.72 -12.12 -12.17
C ASP A 25 3.13 -11.64 -13.56
N THR A 26 2.47 -10.62 -14.10
CA THR A 26 2.80 -10.11 -15.44
C THR A 26 4.12 -9.37 -15.47
N VAL A 27 4.61 -8.93 -14.32
CA VAL A 27 5.88 -8.24 -14.16
C VAL A 27 6.67 -8.85 -12.99
N LYS A 28 7.96 -8.59 -12.96
CA LYS A 28 8.84 -9.06 -11.91
C LYS A 28 9.08 -7.95 -10.89
N ALA A 29 8.82 -8.23 -9.63
CA ALA A 29 9.19 -7.33 -8.54
C ALA A 29 10.69 -7.38 -8.31
N LEU A 30 11.32 -6.21 -8.25
CA LEU A 30 12.76 -6.11 -8.06
C LEU A 30 13.12 -6.01 -6.58
N LYS A 31 14.23 -6.63 -6.23
CA LYS A 31 14.83 -6.43 -4.92
C LYS A 31 15.57 -5.08 -4.91
N LEU A 32 15.50 -4.37 -3.81
CA LEU A 32 16.28 -3.15 -3.59
C LEU A 32 17.37 -3.45 -2.58
N GLU A 33 18.63 -3.33 -3.00
CA GLU A 33 19.79 -3.70 -2.19
C GLU A 33 19.70 -5.13 -1.62
N GLY A 34 19.16 -6.05 -2.44
CA GLY A 34 18.97 -7.44 -2.06
C GLY A 34 17.75 -7.72 -1.19
N VAL A 35 16.93 -6.71 -0.92
CA VAL A 35 15.73 -6.84 -0.07
C VAL A 35 14.47 -6.98 -0.94
N GLU A 36 13.69 -8.01 -0.69
CA GLU A 36 12.43 -8.24 -1.39
C GLU A 36 11.32 -7.33 -0.86
N PRO A 37 10.36 -6.92 -1.72
CA PRO A 37 9.24 -6.07 -1.29
C PRO A 37 8.14 -6.87 -0.58
N THR A 38 8.49 -7.48 0.53
CA THR A 38 7.54 -8.22 1.37
C THR A 38 6.97 -7.34 2.46
N ALA A 39 5.82 -7.74 3.02
CA ALA A 39 5.21 -6.99 4.12
C ALA A 39 6.17 -6.86 5.30
N GLU A 40 6.90 -7.93 5.64
CA GLU A 40 7.87 -7.91 6.73
C GLU A 40 8.98 -6.90 6.50
N ASN A 41 9.56 -6.89 5.31
CA ASN A 41 10.64 -5.97 4.97
C ASN A 41 10.18 -4.53 4.89
N ILE A 42 8.97 -4.29 4.42
CA ILE A 42 8.40 -2.95 4.34
C ILE A 42 8.10 -2.41 5.74
N LYS A 43 7.47 -3.21 6.60
CA LYS A 43 7.20 -2.82 8.00
C LYS A 43 8.48 -2.56 8.78
N ALA A 44 9.52 -3.35 8.54
CA ALA A 44 10.81 -3.20 9.21
C ALA A 44 11.63 -2.02 8.69
N GLY A 45 11.21 -1.40 7.58
CA GLY A 45 11.96 -0.31 6.95
C GLY A 45 13.16 -0.77 6.12
N ASN A 46 13.28 -2.07 5.86
CA ASN A 46 14.38 -2.61 5.07
C ASN A 46 14.22 -2.35 3.58
N TYR A 47 12.98 -2.33 3.10
CA TYR A 47 12.66 -1.97 1.71
C TYR A 47 12.36 -0.48 1.69
N PHE A 48 13.32 0.33 1.25
CA PHE A 48 13.26 1.78 1.45
C PHE A 48 12.30 2.50 0.51
N LEU A 49 11.96 1.91 -0.65
CA LEU A 49 11.04 2.52 -1.60
C LEU A 49 9.59 2.20 -1.22
N SER A 50 9.15 2.79 -0.14
CA SER A 50 7.80 2.63 0.37
C SER A 50 7.24 3.98 0.78
N ARG A 51 5.92 4.10 0.76
CA ARG A 51 5.26 5.32 1.20
C ARG A 51 3.90 4.99 1.83
N PRO A 52 3.51 5.71 2.87
CA PRO A 52 2.23 5.48 3.52
C PRO A 52 1.07 6.05 2.72
N PHE A 53 -0.10 5.45 2.87
CA PHE A 53 -1.36 6.09 2.53
C PHE A 53 -1.78 6.91 3.73
N VAL A 54 -1.95 8.19 3.54
CA VAL A 54 -2.27 9.14 4.61
C VAL A 54 -3.68 9.65 4.45
N MET A 55 -4.46 9.58 5.50
CA MET A 55 -5.77 10.22 5.56
C MET A 55 -5.64 11.50 6.39
N ALA A 56 -6.22 12.58 5.89
CA ALA A 56 -6.12 13.87 6.55
C ALA A 56 -7.49 14.49 6.77
N THR A 57 -7.67 15.12 7.91
CA THR A 57 -8.86 15.91 8.23
C THR A 57 -8.44 17.31 8.63
N LYS A 58 -9.37 18.25 8.51
CA LYS A 58 -9.15 19.59 9.02
C LYS A 58 -9.48 19.60 10.50
N GLY A 59 -8.46 19.62 11.34
CA GLY A 59 -8.60 19.53 12.79
C GLY A 59 -8.62 18.10 13.29
N GLU A 60 -8.94 17.92 14.55
CA GLU A 60 -8.96 16.62 15.21
C GLU A 60 -10.08 15.72 14.68
N ILE A 61 -9.88 14.40 14.72
CA ILE A 61 -10.88 13.43 14.30
C ILE A 61 -12.15 13.59 15.14
N SER A 62 -12.01 13.86 16.43
CA SER A 62 -13.17 14.04 17.33
C SER A 62 -14.02 15.26 16.99
N GLU A 63 -13.52 16.20 16.21
CA GLU A 63 -14.23 17.38 15.74
C GLU A 63 -14.98 17.15 14.42
N GLN A 64 -14.78 16.01 13.78
CA GLN A 64 -15.39 15.70 12.51
C GLN A 64 -16.81 15.17 12.66
N SER A 65 -17.55 15.08 11.56
CA SER A 65 -18.91 14.54 11.56
C SER A 65 -18.92 13.04 11.97
N GLU A 66 -20.07 12.56 12.44
CA GLU A 66 -20.19 11.16 12.84
C GLU A 66 -19.79 10.17 11.74
N PRO A 67 -20.20 10.33 10.47
CA PRO A 67 -19.74 9.41 9.42
C PRO A 67 -18.23 9.39 9.23
N VAL A 68 -17.54 10.54 9.36
CA VAL A 68 -16.09 10.60 9.26
C VAL A 68 -15.42 9.88 10.42
N GLN A 69 -15.90 10.12 11.63
CA GLN A 69 -15.38 9.43 12.82
C GLN A 69 -15.61 7.91 12.72
N ALA A 70 -16.78 7.49 12.24
CA ALA A 70 -17.07 6.08 12.04
C ALA A 70 -16.13 5.42 11.05
N LEU A 71 -15.75 6.10 9.97
CA LEU A 71 -14.79 5.59 9.01
C LEU A 71 -13.41 5.36 9.65
N PHE A 72 -12.91 6.34 10.40
CA PHE A 72 -11.63 6.19 11.09
C PHE A 72 -11.67 5.07 12.13
N ASP A 73 -12.77 4.97 12.89
CA ASP A 73 -12.94 3.91 13.88
C ASP A 73 -12.94 2.53 13.21
N TYR A 74 -13.64 2.40 12.08
CA TYR A 74 -13.69 1.14 11.35
C TYR A 74 -12.29 0.74 10.83
N LEU A 75 -11.56 1.70 10.23
CA LEU A 75 -10.23 1.42 9.69
C LEU A 75 -9.22 1.05 10.78
N SER A 76 -9.44 1.51 12.00
CA SER A 76 -8.60 1.18 13.15
C SER A 76 -9.04 -0.12 13.85
N SER A 77 -10.20 -0.66 13.51
CA SER A 77 -10.70 -1.90 14.08
C SER A 77 -10.00 -3.11 13.49
N ALA A 78 -10.14 -4.27 14.14
CA ALA A 78 -9.61 -5.53 13.63
C ALA A 78 -10.20 -5.87 12.26
N GLU A 79 -11.50 -5.66 12.07
CA GLU A 79 -12.17 -5.90 10.79
C GLU A 79 -11.64 -5.00 9.68
N GLY A 80 -11.42 -3.72 9.98
CA GLY A 80 -10.87 -2.77 9.03
C GLY A 80 -9.44 -3.13 8.64
N LYS A 81 -8.62 -3.52 9.58
CA LYS A 81 -7.25 -3.97 9.31
C LYS A 81 -7.23 -5.25 8.48
N ASP A 82 -8.12 -6.18 8.74
CA ASP A 82 -8.25 -7.40 7.92
C ASP A 82 -8.64 -7.06 6.48
N LEU A 83 -9.56 -6.11 6.30
CA LEU A 83 -9.94 -5.64 4.96
C LEU A 83 -8.76 -5.02 4.23
N ILE A 84 -8.00 -4.16 4.89
CA ILE A 84 -6.81 -3.52 4.32
C ILE A 84 -5.80 -4.58 3.88
N SER A 85 -5.54 -5.56 4.72
CA SER A 85 -4.63 -6.66 4.39
C SER A 85 -5.14 -7.53 3.24
N SER A 86 -6.46 -7.73 3.16
CA SER A 86 -7.07 -8.59 2.13
C SER A 86 -6.92 -8.02 0.71
N ILE A 87 -6.77 -6.72 0.56
CA ILE A 87 -6.55 -6.10 -0.74
C ILE A 87 -5.08 -5.89 -1.07
N GLY A 88 -4.18 -6.43 -0.26
CA GLY A 88 -2.75 -6.40 -0.52
C GLY A 88 -1.99 -5.21 0.06
N LEU A 89 -2.65 -4.37 0.85
CA LEU A 89 -1.99 -3.26 1.54
C LEU A 89 -1.45 -3.72 2.88
N ILE A 90 -0.53 -2.94 3.44
CA ILE A 90 0.13 -3.27 4.70
C ILE A 90 -0.40 -2.35 5.79
N THR A 91 -0.88 -2.94 6.87
CA THR A 91 -1.43 -2.19 8.00
C THR A 91 -0.32 -1.57 8.84
N VAL A 92 -0.66 -0.45 9.49
CA VAL A 92 0.21 0.23 10.47
C VAL A 92 -0.26 -0.23 11.85
N ASP A 93 0.48 -1.07 12.51
CA ASP A 93 0.12 -1.52 13.87
C ASP A 93 1.31 -1.57 14.80
#